data_b265980d10fe959b3a841a197147590a
#
_entry.id   b265980d10fe959b3a841a197147590a
#
_cell.length_a   1.000
_cell.length_b   1.000
_cell.length_c   1.000
_cell.angle_alpha   90.00
_cell.angle_beta   90.00
_cell.angle_gamma   90.00
#
_symmetry.space_group_name_H-M   'P 1'
#
loop_
_entity.id
_entity.type
_entity.pdbx_description
1 polymer ?
#
loop_
_entity_poly.entity_id
_entity_poly.type
_entity_poly.pdbx_seq_one_letter_code
_entity_poly.pdbx_strand_id
1 'polypeptide(L)'
;MKNNNTLKGRPLLLLSKIGQSDIEKTQYSNNTSYFKRNAIKTKKTSVFMPKKILLPIFAAISTALFSATSIAGTPVDFSSQDWQVACDNTRTCRLAGYQADSNSELPVSLLLVRRAGANATIDGQVKLGGAKESSAKALMQLGNRHRISLFINNVDYGETRPFSAAAGYAELTSAQVTALLEALTKSSKIELVIRNTRWQLSDKGANAVMLKADEAQGRVGTPSAFIRDSITKSNSSVLAPKAIPSIRMVMPDPKATSSSKKKFAMRASQLSKLMKSTISDVDTDCPNLSDKSPWRVSRLNSRQLLAQHDCWTGAYNIGIGVWVLNDSEPYKPTLVTTGATDYNSGKITSVQKGRGIGDCLSKTEWLWTGKNFEKSHESTTGLCRMIAAGGAWQLPTHVTEVKISR
;
A
#
# COMPACT_ATOMS: atom_id res chain seq x y z
N MET A 1 -61.23 -21.07 30.79
CA MET A 1 -61.62 -21.05 29.39
C MET A 1 -60.38 -20.60 28.62
N LYS A 2 -59.63 -21.54 28.05
CA LYS A 2 -59.45 -21.86 26.60
C LYS A 2 -59.10 -20.59 25.80
N ASN A 3 -57.95 -20.41 25.15
CA ASN A 3 -57.36 -21.29 24.12
C ASN A 3 -55.88 -21.00 23.88
N ASN A 4 -55.14 -22.07 23.68
CA ASN A 4 -53.80 -22.16 23.05
C ASN A 4 -53.84 -21.72 21.59
N ASN A 5 -52.74 -21.12 21.07
CA ASN A 5 -52.28 -21.43 19.73
C ASN A 5 -50.76 -21.18 19.63
N THR A 6 -50.01 -22.25 19.64
CA THR A 6 -48.64 -22.41 19.23
C THR A 6 -48.55 -22.45 17.68
N LEU A 7 -47.72 -21.58 17.08
CA LEU A 7 -47.27 -21.72 15.70
C LEU A 7 -45.76 -22.02 15.67
N LYS A 8 -45.45 -23.29 15.40
CA LYS A 8 -44.11 -23.76 15.02
C LYS A 8 -43.82 -23.33 13.59
N GLY A 9 -42.81 -22.51 13.35
CA GLY A 9 -42.24 -22.27 12.02
C GLY A 9 -40.93 -23.06 11.87
N ARG A 10 -40.91 -24.01 10.93
CA ARG A 10 -39.72 -24.76 10.51
C ARG A 10 -38.87 -23.91 9.56
N PRO A 11 -37.55 -24.02 9.57
CA PRO A 11 -36.73 -23.45 8.50
C PRO A 11 -36.69 -24.39 7.30
N LEU A 12 -36.97 -23.85 6.12
CA LEU A 12 -36.80 -24.52 4.83
C LEU A 12 -35.31 -24.54 4.47
N LEU A 13 -34.74 -25.73 4.41
CA LEU A 13 -33.48 -26.02 3.72
C LEU A 13 -33.81 -26.18 2.23
N LEU A 14 -33.32 -25.24 1.39
CA LEU A 14 -33.27 -25.44 -0.06
C LEU A 14 -31.82 -25.81 -0.43
N LEU A 15 -31.61 -27.12 -0.61
CA LEU A 15 -30.47 -27.71 -1.30
C LEU A 15 -30.74 -27.70 -2.79
N SER A 16 -30.11 -26.82 -3.57
CA SER A 16 -30.02 -26.97 -5.02
C SER A 16 -28.73 -27.71 -5.38
N LYS A 17 -28.88 -28.96 -5.80
CA LYS A 17 -27.86 -29.73 -6.51
C LYS A 17 -27.64 -29.09 -7.88
N ILE A 18 -26.40 -28.63 -8.15
CA ILE A 18 -25.93 -28.36 -9.51
C ILE A 18 -24.83 -29.36 -9.80
N GLY A 19 -25.00 -30.05 -10.95
CA GLY A 19 -24.22 -31.21 -11.34
C GLY A 19 -22.76 -30.91 -11.68
N GLN A 20 -21.95 -31.91 -11.41
CA GLN A 20 -20.63 -32.08 -12.00
C GLN A 20 -20.78 -32.40 -13.50
N SER A 21 -20.15 -31.61 -14.35
CA SER A 21 -19.71 -32.07 -15.68
C SER A 21 -18.51 -31.22 -16.11
N ASP A 22 -17.41 -31.91 -16.38
CA ASP A 22 -16.34 -31.60 -17.34
C ASP A 22 -15.51 -30.32 -17.15
N ILE A 23 -14.38 -30.49 -16.44
CA ILE A 23 -13.25 -29.61 -16.59
C ILE A 23 -12.22 -30.31 -17.47
N GLU A 24 -12.23 -29.92 -18.74
CA GLU A 24 -11.21 -30.25 -19.71
C GLU A 24 -9.84 -29.65 -19.29
N LYS A 25 -8.82 -30.50 -19.46
CA LYS A 25 -7.40 -30.16 -19.27
C LYS A 25 -6.98 -29.13 -20.31
N THR A 26 -6.76 -27.89 -19.89
CA THR A 26 -6.05 -26.92 -20.70
C THR A 26 -4.58 -26.86 -20.25
N GLN A 27 -3.72 -27.33 -21.13
CA GLN A 27 -2.25 -27.27 -20.98
C GLN A 27 -1.78 -25.83 -20.90
N TYR A 28 -0.99 -25.51 -19.88
CA TYR A 28 -0.21 -24.29 -19.82
C TYR A 28 0.94 -24.37 -20.82
N SER A 29 0.82 -23.58 -21.89
CA SER A 29 1.93 -23.29 -22.82
C SER A 29 2.80 -22.18 -22.23
N ASN A 30 4.03 -22.53 -21.94
CA ASN A 30 5.09 -21.57 -21.57
C ASN A 30 5.43 -20.68 -22.78
N ASN A 31 5.01 -19.42 -22.77
CA ASN A 31 5.50 -18.41 -23.70
C ASN A 31 6.60 -17.57 -23.02
N THR A 32 7.82 -18.05 -23.15
CA THR A 32 9.04 -17.26 -22.96
C THR A 32 9.27 -16.43 -24.22
N SER A 33 8.89 -15.15 -24.20
CA SER A 33 9.21 -14.23 -25.28
C SER A 33 10.68 -13.78 -25.17
N TYR A 34 11.46 -14.24 -26.13
CA TYR A 34 12.84 -13.84 -26.40
C TYR A 34 12.96 -12.36 -26.73
N PHE A 35 13.70 -11.61 -25.94
CA PHE A 35 14.23 -10.32 -26.34
C PHE A 35 15.32 -10.52 -27.39
N LYS A 36 15.02 -10.22 -28.68
CA LYS A 36 16.02 -10.09 -29.74
C LYS A 36 16.81 -8.80 -29.52
N ARG A 37 18.07 -8.94 -29.17
CA ARG A 37 19.05 -7.85 -29.23
C ARG A 37 19.37 -7.56 -30.74
N ASN A 38 18.98 -6.39 -31.19
CA ASN A 38 19.44 -5.88 -32.50
C ASN A 38 20.89 -5.41 -32.36
N ALA A 39 21.79 -6.15 -33.00
CA ALA A 39 23.19 -5.77 -33.14
C ALA A 39 23.29 -4.68 -34.21
N ILE A 40 23.69 -3.47 -33.81
CA ILE A 40 24.01 -2.38 -34.74
C ILE A 40 25.38 -2.68 -35.36
N LYS A 41 25.39 -2.94 -36.66
CA LYS A 41 26.63 -3.07 -37.48
C LYS A 41 27.24 -1.68 -37.66
N THR A 42 28.34 -1.41 -36.98
CA THR A 42 29.16 -0.23 -37.24
C THR A 42 30.02 -0.47 -38.49
N LYS A 43 29.79 0.34 -39.54
CA LYS A 43 30.68 0.43 -40.70
C LYS A 43 31.99 1.13 -40.29
N LYS A 44 33.12 0.43 -40.48
CA LYS A 44 34.45 1.03 -40.43
C LYS A 44 34.65 1.94 -41.60
N THR A 45 34.76 3.23 -41.39
CA THR A 45 35.28 4.18 -42.39
C THR A 45 36.67 4.59 -41.91
N SER A 46 37.66 4.22 -42.68
CA SER A 46 39.06 4.63 -42.52
C SER A 46 39.21 6.07 -43.01
N VAL A 47 39.65 6.99 -42.15
CA VAL A 47 40.05 8.35 -42.52
C VAL A 47 41.50 8.56 -42.14
N PHE A 48 42.28 8.94 -43.16
CA PHE A 48 43.69 9.30 -43.12
C PHE A 48 43.98 10.42 -42.14
N MET A 49 45.03 10.27 -41.29
CA MET A 49 45.59 11.33 -40.48
C MET A 49 46.66 12.15 -41.26
N PRO A 50 46.68 13.47 -41.07
CA PRO A 50 47.92 14.23 -41.19
C PRO A 50 48.53 14.49 -39.79
N LYS A 51 49.84 14.37 -39.71
CA LYS A 51 50.70 14.60 -38.55
C LYS A 51 50.79 16.08 -38.16
N LYS A 52 51.02 16.28 -36.86
CA LYS A 52 51.58 17.44 -36.10
C LYS A 52 50.55 18.39 -35.51
N ILE A 53 50.46 18.40 -34.13
CA ILE A 53 51.18 19.36 -33.26
C ILE A 53 50.87 18.94 -31.82
N LEU A 54 51.90 18.72 -31.00
CA LEU A 54 51.77 18.48 -29.54
C LEU A 54 51.47 19.82 -28.81
N LEU A 55 50.35 19.85 -28.08
CA LEU A 55 50.18 20.72 -26.88
C LEU A 55 49.58 19.85 -25.76
N PRO A 56 50.10 19.87 -24.54
CA PRO A 56 49.51 19.13 -23.43
C PRO A 56 48.34 19.95 -22.88
N ILE A 57 47.13 19.54 -23.24
CA ILE A 57 45.92 20.00 -22.52
C ILE A 57 45.74 19.06 -21.36
N PHE A 58 45.98 19.56 -20.13
CA PHE A 58 45.54 18.95 -18.90
C PHE A 58 44.02 18.96 -18.88
N ALA A 59 43.39 17.87 -19.33
CA ALA A 59 41.98 17.62 -19.12
C ALA A 59 41.78 17.17 -17.68
N ALA A 60 41.41 18.14 -16.81
CA ALA A 60 40.86 17.84 -15.49
C ALA A 60 39.52 17.10 -15.70
N ILE A 61 39.56 15.76 -15.61
CA ILE A 61 38.35 14.93 -15.53
C ILE A 61 37.75 15.17 -14.13
N SER A 62 36.85 16.14 -14.03
CA SER A 62 35.96 16.28 -12.88
C SER A 62 34.98 15.11 -12.90
N THR A 63 35.33 14.01 -12.23
CA THR A 63 34.38 12.96 -11.85
C THR A 63 33.38 13.58 -10.88
N ALA A 64 32.28 14.11 -11.40
CA ALA A 64 31.13 14.44 -10.60
C ALA A 64 30.59 13.11 -10.02
N LEU A 65 31.01 12.78 -8.82
CA LEU A 65 30.36 11.82 -7.97
C LEU A 65 28.94 12.36 -7.70
N PHE A 66 27.96 11.92 -8.52
CA PHE A 66 26.56 12.03 -8.15
C PHE A 66 26.35 11.14 -6.93
N SER A 67 26.67 11.68 -5.75
CA SER A 67 26.15 11.16 -4.51
C SER A 67 24.63 11.31 -4.60
N ALA A 68 23.93 10.20 -4.86
CA ALA A 68 22.49 10.14 -4.67
C ALA A 68 22.25 10.39 -3.18
N THR A 69 22.05 11.65 -2.82
CA THR A 69 21.59 12.02 -1.49
C THR A 69 20.18 11.45 -1.35
N SER A 70 20.06 10.28 -0.73
CA SER A 70 18.76 9.81 -0.28
C SER A 70 18.23 10.89 0.66
N ILE A 71 17.15 11.58 0.27
CA ILE A 71 16.54 12.62 1.08
C ILE A 71 15.89 11.91 2.26
N ALA A 72 16.60 11.78 3.37
CA ALA A 72 16.11 11.19 4.59
C ALA A 72 14.82 11.90 5.02
N GLY A 73 13.78 11.12 5.36
CA GLY A 73 12.50 11.66 5.84
C GLY A 73 11.41 11.85 4.79
N THR A 74 11.58 11.33 3.56
CA THR A 74 10.48 11.13 2.61
C THR A 74 9.68 9.89 2.97
N PRO A 75 8.36 9.84 2.68
CA PRO A 75 7.57 8.62 2.80
C PRO A 75 8.20 7.47 2.02
N VAL A 76 8.15 6.27 2.58
CA VAL A 76 8.74 5.06 1.99
C VAL A 76 7.66 3.98 1.90
N ASP A 77 7.59 3.31 0.77
CA ASP A 77 6.95 2.00 0.58
C ASP A 77 7.96 1.14 -0.18
N PHE A 78 8.48 0.10 0.50
CA PHE A 78 9.51 -0.76 -0.06
C PHE A 78 9.31 -2.19 0.40
N SER A 79 9.41 -3.14 -0.52
CA SER A 79 9.32 -4.56 -0.22
C SER A 79 10.55 -5.31 -0.70
N SER A 80 10.91 -6.35 0.03
CA SER A 80 11.98 -7.29 -0.32
C SER A 80 11.58 -8.69 0.13
N GLN A 81 11.41 -9.60 -0.81
CA GLN A 81 11.00 -10.99 -0.58
C GLN A 81 9.74 -11.09 0.31
N ASP A 82 9.87 -11.53 1.55
CA ASP A 82 8.74 -11.78 2.46
C ASP A 82 8.52 -10.62 3.46
N TRP A 83 9.16 -9.47 3.22
CA TRP A 83 9.08 -8.30 4.10
C TRP A 83 8.71 -7.03 3.31
N GLN A 84 7.99 -6.14 3.99
CA GLN A 84 7.66 -4.80 3.49
C GLN A 84 7.87 -3.78 4.61
N VAL A 85 8.31 -2.57 4.25
CA VAL A 85 8.37 -1.42 5.14
C VAL A 85 7.60 -0.25 4.55
N ALA A 86 6.76 0.38 5.35
CA ALA A 86 6.17 1.67 5.06
C ALA A 86 6.57 2.67 6.14
N CYS A 87 7.13 3.80 5.71
CA CYS A 87 7.37 4.94 6.61
C CYS A 87 6.48 6.09 6.15
N ASP A 88 5.67 6.62 7.07
CA ASP A 88 4.75 7.70 6.75
C ASP A 88 5.41 9.09 6.82
N ASN A 89 4.65 10.10 6.43
CA ASN A 89 5.08 11.51 6.43
C ASN A 89 5.41 12.06 7.83
N THR A 90 5.08 11.34 8.91
CA THR A 90 5.54 11.65 10.29
C THR A 90 6.87 10.98 10.63
N ARG A 91 7.42 10.19 9.71
CA ARG A 91 8.62 9.35 9.87
C ARG A 91 8.41 8.14 10.80
N THR A 92 7.17 7.71 11.03
CA THR A 92 6.90 6.45 11.70
C THR A 92 7.03 5.32 10.69
N CYS A 93 7.91 4.34 10.97
CA CYS A 93 8.15 3.17 10.12
C CYS A 93 7.44 1.93 10.66
N ARG A 94 6.81 1.19 9.76
CA ARG A 94 6.11 -0.08 10.03
C ARG A 94 6.70 -1.15 9.13
N LEU A 95 7.31 -2.15 9.73
CA LEU A 95 7.94 -3.27 9.03
C LEU A 95 7.05 -4.50 9.21
N ALA A 96 6.53 -5.02 8.13
CA ALA A 96 5.68 -6.21 8.13
C ALA A 96 6.42 -7.40 7.52
N GLY A 97 6.58 -8.46 8.29
CA GLY A 97 7.15 -9.73 7.84
C GLY A 97 6.09 -10.81 7.76
N TYR A 98 6.29 -11.79 6.89
CA TYR A 98 5.32 -12.84 6.60
C TYR A 98 5.99 -14.20 6.54
N GLN A 99 5.20 -15.27 6.48
CA GLN A 99 5.70 -16.57 6.06
C GLN A 99 6.25 -16.52 4.63
N ALA A 100 7.09 -17.48 4.27
CA ALA A 100 7.50 -17.67 2.87
C ALA A 100 6.27 -17.88 1.97
N ASP A 101 6.31 -17.38 0.73
CA ASP A 101 5.19 -17.48 -0.21
C ASP A 101 4.80 -18.93 -0.52
N SER A 102 5.77 -19.84 -0.49
CA SER A 102 5.55 -21.29 -0.63
C SER A 102 4.81 -21.93 0.55
N ASN A 103 4.74 -21.27 1.72
CA ASN A 103 4.11 -21.79 2.92
C ASN A 103 2.77 -21.09 3.20
N SER A 104 1.76 -21.36 2.39
CA SER A 104 0.43 -20.76 2.50
C SER A 104 -0.53 -21.49 3.45
N GLU A 105 -0.13 -22.60 4.05
CA GLU A 105 -1.01 -23.41 4.91
C GLU A 105 -1.22 -22.83 6.30
N LEU A 106 -0.16 -22.27 6.87
CA LEU A 106 -0.16 -21.62 8.17
C LEU A 106 0.33 -20.17 8.04
N PRO A 107 -0.54 -19.27 7.54
CA PRO A 107 -0.18 -17.88 7.34
C PRO A 107 0.14 -17.21 8.67
N VAL A 108 1.22 -16.44 8.69
CA VAL A 108 1.66 -15.67 9.85
C VAL A 108 2.24 -14.33 9.42
N SER A 109 2.01 -13.30 10.20
CA SER A 109 2.64 -12.00 10.00
C SER A 109 3.07 -11.36 11.31
N LEU A 110 4.23 -10.73 11.27
CA LEU A 110 4.81 -9.90 12.31
C LEU A 110 4.78 -8.44 11.85
N LEU A 111 4.39 -7.53 12.74
CA LEU A 111 4.53 -6.09 12.54
C LEU A 111 5.47 -5.52 13.59
N LEU A 112 6.51 -4.81 13.15
CA LEU A 112 7.36 -3.99 14.00
C LEU A 112 7.08 -2.52 13.70
N VAL A 113 6.80 -1.73 14.74
CA VAL A 113 6.51 -0.29 14.61
C VAL A 113 7.57 0.50 15.36
N ARG A 114 8.26 1.41 14.66
CA ARG A 114 9.22 2.34 15.25
C ARG A 114 8.87 3.78 14.89
N ARG A 115 8.58 4.59 15.90
CA ARG A 115 8.40 6.03 15.70
C ARG A 115 9.74 6.71 15.44
N ALA A 116 9.71 7.92 14.89
CA ALA A 116 10.92 8.73 14.75
C ALA A 116 11.39 9.25 16.12
N GLY A 117 12.65 9.74 16.16
CA GLY A 117 13.28 10.27 17.37
C GLY A 117 14.25 9.28 18.02
N ALA A 118 15.33 9.80 18.61
CA ALA A 118 16.48 9.03 19.10
C ALA A 118 16.10 7.91 20.10
N ASN A 119 15.14 8.18 20.98
CA ASN A 119 14.73 7.30 22.08
C ASN A 119 13.45 6.50 21.78
N ALA A 120 13.04 6.39 20.51
CA ALA A 120 11.84 5.65 20.17
C ALA A 120 12.00 4.16 20.44
N THR A 121 11.03 3.58 21.16
CA THR A 121 10.88 2.14 21.35
C THR A 121 10.35 1.46 20.09
N ILE A 122 10.48 0.14 20.03
CA ILE A 122 9.94 -0.68 18.96
C ILE A 122 8.83 -1.54 19.54
N ASP A 123 7.62 -1.38 19.00
CA ASP A 123 6.48 -2.21 19.34
C ASP A 123 6.40 -3.38 18.36
N GLY A 124 6.07 -4.58 18.85
CA GLY A 124 5.95 -5.79 18.05
C GLY A 124 4.55 -6.41 18.19
N GLN A 125 3.96 -6.83 17.08
CA GLN A 125 2.63 -7.44 17.02
C GLN A 125 2.67 -8.67 16.11
N VAL A 126 1.94 -9.73 16.48
CA VAL A 126 1.83 -10.98 15.71
C VAL A 126 0.39 -11.23 15.34
N LYS A 127 0.16 -11.56 14.08
CA LYS A 127 -1.12 -12.02 13.55
C LYS A 127 -0.96 -13.38 12.90
N LEU A 128 -1.84 -14.31 13.28
CA LEU A 128 -1.92 -15.64 12.68
C LEU A 128 -3.09 -15.66 11.69
N GLY A 129 -2.88 -16.17 10.51
CA GLY A 129 -3.90 -16.31 9.49
C GLY A 129 -4.51 -17.72 9.47
N GLY A 130 -5.74 -17.79 9.01
CA GLY A 130 -6.50 -19.02 8.85
C GLY A 130 -7.00 -19.16 7.42
N ALA A 131 -6.10 -19.23 6.43
CA ALA A 131 -6.46 -19.26 5.02
C ALA A 131 -7.18 -20.53 4.59
N LYS A 132 -6.89 -21.66 5.21
CA LYS A 132 -7.60 -22.93 5.03
C LYS A 132 -8.61 -23.16 6.13
N GLU A 133 -9.67 -23.90 5.85
CA GLU A 133 -10.70 -24.24 6.83
C GLU A 133 -10.11 -24.90 8.08
N SER A 134 -9.10 -25.77 7.93
CA SER A 134 -8.41 -26.43 9.03
C SER A 134 -7.67 -25.44 9.94
N SER A 135 -6.93 -24.46 9.39
CA SER A 135 -6.23 -23.43 10.14
C SER A 135 -7.20 -22.40 10.75
N ALA A 136 -8.25 -22.02 10.02
CA ALA A 136 -9.32 -21.16 10.55
C ALA A 136 -10.04 -21.83 11.73
N LYS A 137 -10.37 -23.11 11.63
CA LYS A 137 -10.97 -23.90 12.72
C LYS A 137 -10.04 -24.01 13.93
N ALA A 138 -8.75 -24.24 13.70
CA ALA A 138 -7.75 -24.26 14.77
C ALA A 138 -7.68 -22.93 15.51
N LEU A 139 -7.66 -21.79 14.79
CA LEU A 139 -7.66 -20.45 15.36
C LEU A 139 -8.96 -20.15 16.15
N MET A 140 -10.12 -20.55 15.64
CA MET A 140 -11.41 -20.40 16.33
C MET A 140 -11.45 -21.18 17.65
N GLN A 141 -10.83 -22.36 17.71
CA GLN A 141 -10.76 -23.21 18.92
C GLN A 141 -9.85 -22.64 20.02
N LEU A 142 -8.97 -21.67 19.68
CA LEU A 142 -8.03 -21.11 20.65
C LEU A 142 -8.67 -20.14 21.64
N GLY A 143 -9.85 -19.60 21.35
CA GLY A 143 -10.53 -18.61 22.21
C GLY A 143 -9.78 -17.25 22.27
N ASN A 144 -10.34 -16.35 23.07
CA ASN A 144 -9.92 -14.93 23.05
C ASN A 144 -8.75 -14.60 24.00
N ARG A 145 -8.10 -15.57 24.63
CA ARG A 145 -7.05 -15.33 25.65
C ARG A 145 -5.84 -16.23 25.49
N HIS A 146 -5.65 -16.82 24.31
CA HIS A 146 -4.46 -17.62 24.08
C HIS A 146 -3.21 -16.74 23.99
N ARG A 147 -2.07 -17.31 24.34
CA ARG A 147 -0.76 -16.71 24.18
C ARG A 147 0.02 -17.49 23.12
N ILE A 148 0.94 -16.82 22.49
CA ILE A 148 1.76 -17.37 21.40
C ILE A 148 3.19 -17.47 21.92
N SER A 149 3.77 -18.66 21.96
CA SER A 149 5.19 -18.81 22.29
C SER A 149 6.05 -18.48 21.09
N LEU A 150 7.12 -17.73 21.31
CA LEU A 150 8.12 -17.39 20.29
C LEU A 150 9.33 -18.32 20.44
N PHE A 151 9.65 -19.05 19.37
CA PHE A 151 10.87 -19.84 19.26
C PHE A 151 11.79 -19.24 18.19
N ILE A 152 13.07 -19.10 18.50
CA ILE A 152 14.11 -18.69 17.57
C ILE A 152 15.23 -19.72 17.62
N ASN A 153 15.52 -20.38 16.50
CA ASN A 153 16.53 -21.45 16.40
C ASN A 153 16.32 -22.54 17.48
N ASN A 154 15.07 -22.91 17.72
CA ASN A 154 14.60 -23.86 18.72
C ASN A 154 14.78 -23.43 20.21
N VAL A 155 15.19 -22.20 20.47
CA VAL A 155 15.20 -21.61 21.82
C VAL A 155 13.86 -20.92 22.08
N ASP A 156 13.26 -21.21 23.26
CA ASP A 156 12.00 -20.59 23.70
C ASP A 156 12.26 -19.21 24.32
N TYR A 157 11.62 -18.17 23.75
CA TYR A 157 11.65 -16.79 24.23
C TYR A 157 10.36 -16.39 24.97
N GLY A 158 9.59 -17.39 25.40
CA GLY A 158 8.38 -17.21 26.19
C GLY A 158 7.16 -16.78 25.36
N GLU A 159 6.11 -16.49 26.09
CA GLU A 159 4.80 -16.18 25.54
C GLU A 159 4.58 -14.68 25.29
N THR A 160 3.82 -14.36 24.25
CA THR A 160 3.32 -13.01 23.96
C THR A 160 2.37 -12.54 25.07
N ARG A 161 1.95 -11.27 25.03
CA ARG A 161 0.73 -10.84 25.71
C ARG A 161 -0.47 -11.62 25.17
N PRO A 162 -1.58 -11.74 25.95
CA PRO A 162 -2.76 -12.43 25.47
C PRO A 162 -3.27 -11.87 24.14
N PHE A 163 -3.70 -12.74 23.26
CA PHE A 163 -4.32 -12.35 22.00
C PHE A 163 -5.56 -11.50 22.29
N SER A 164 -5.71 -10.40 21.55
CA SER A 164 -6.87 -9.53 21.58
C SER A 164 -7.75 -9.82 20.36
N ALA A 165 -8.93 -10.41 20.58
CA ALA A 165 -9.89 -10.64 19.50
C ALA A 165 -10.38 -9.34 18.85
N ALA A 166 -10.51 -8.27 19.63
CA ALA A 166 -10.93 -6.96 19.12
C ALA A 166 -9.85 -6.33 18.22
N ALA A 167 -8.56 -6.51 18.55
CA ALA A 167 -7.45 -6.00 17.76
C ALA A 167 -7.02 -6.98 16.64
N GLY A 168 -7.32 -8.27 16.79
CA GLY A 168 -6.96 -9.33 15.85
C GLY A 168 -5.47 -9.70 15.85
N TYR A 169 -4.72 -9.39 16.93
CA TYR A 169 -3.30 -9.71 17.07
C TYR A 169 -2.91 -9.93 18.53
N ALA A 170 -1.72 -10.49 18.76
CA ALA A 170 -1.05 -10.54 20.06
C ALA A 170 0.16 -9.58 20.05
N GLU A 171 0.42 -8.92 21.19
CA GLU A 171 1.59 -8.07 21.36
C GLU A 171 2.79 -8.88 21.87
N LEU A 172 3.96 -8.61 21.31
CA LEU A 172 5.23 -9.14 21.79
C LEU A 172 5.68 -8.41 23.05
N THR A 173 6.43 -9.08 23.88
CA THR A 173 7.17 -8.46 24.98
C THR A 173 8.41 -7.74 24.43
N SER A 174 8.96 -6.79 25.18
CA SER A 174 10.19 -6.09 24.78
C SER A 174 11.38 -7.05 24.62
N ALA A 175 11.46 -8.09 25.45
CA ALA A 175 12.49 -9.13 25.33
C ALA A 175 12.35 -9.93 24.04
N GLN A 176 11.13 -10.29 23.65
CA GLN A 176 10.85 -10.96 22.37
C GLN A 176 11.18 -10.06 21.17
N VAL A 177 10.84 -8.78 21.22
CA VAL A 177 11.21 -7.82 20.17
C VAL A 177 12.72 -7.73 20.02
N THR A 178 13.48 -7.63 21.13
CA THR A 178 14.95 -7.58 21.10
C THR A 178 15.52 -8.83 20.45
N ALA A 179 15.08 -10.02 20.89
CA ALA A 179 15.55 -11.30 20.35
C ALA A 179 15.23 -11.45 18.85
N LEU A 180 14.04 -11.02 18.42
CA LEU A 180 13.65 -11.01 17.01
C LEU A 180 14.53 -10.09 16.16
N LEU A 181 14.82 -8.88 16.63
CA LEU A 181 15.68 -7.95 15.91
C LEU A 181 17.08 -8.52 15.68
N GLU A 182 17.65 -9.19 16.68
CA GLU A 182 18.94 -9.88 16.55
C GLU A 182 18.86 -11.06 15.57
N ALA A 183 17.78 -11.85 15.63
CA ALA A 183 17.56 -12.99 14.74
C ALA A 183 17.39 -12.57 13.29
N LEU A 184 16.67 -11.48 13.03
CA LEU A 184 16.37 -10.97 11.69
C LEU A 184 17.58 -10.37 10.97
N THR A 185 18.68 -10.11 11.66
CA THR A 185 19.97 -9.71 11.04
C THR A 185 20.76 -10.89 10.50
N LYS A 186 20.35 -12.14 10.80
CA LYS A 186 21.03 -13.39 10.45
C LYS A 186 20.03 -14.35 9.81
N SER A 187 20.52 -15.44 9.23
CA SER A 187 19.64 -16.56 8.87
C SER A 187 19.13 -17.25 10.13
N SER A 188 17.83 -17.24 10.33
CA SER A 188 17.20 -17.74 11.55
C SER A 188 15.89 -18.47 11.28
N LYS A 189 15.64 -19.53 12.05
CA LYS A 189 14.34 -20.20 12.07
C LYS A 189 13.49 -19.54 13.15
N ILE A 190 12.43 -18.83 12.76
CA ILE A 190 11.53 -18.10 13.66
C ILE A 190 10.17 -18.78 13.62
N GLU A 191 9.69 -19.25 14.77
CA GLU A 191 8.43 -19.98 14.89
C GLU A 191 7.54 -19.34 15.96
N LEU A 192 6.27 -19.16 15.62
CA LEU A 192 5.19 -18.78 16.52
C LEU A 192 4.41 -20.06 16.83
N VAL A 193 4.26 -20.39 18.09
CA VAL A 193 3.76 -21.72 18.51
C VAL A 193 2.55 -21.58 19.44
N ILE A 194 1.48 -22.32 19.13
CA ILE A 194 0.36 -22.52 20.03
C ILE A 194 0.07 -24.01 20.09
N ARG A 195 0.17 -24.61 21.27
CA ARG A 195 0.03 -26.06 21.46
C ARG A 195 1.01 -26.81 20.52
N ASN A 196 0.51 -27.61 19.59
CA ASN A 196 1.30 -28.40 18.67
C ASN A 196 1.43 -27.76 17.28
N THR A 197 0.85 -26.59 17.04
CA THR A 197 0.89 -25.91 15.75
C THR A 197 2.01 -24.87 15.74
N ARG A 198 2.84 -24.90 14.69
CA ARG A 198 3.98 -24.02 14.49
C ARG A 198 3.83 -23.22 13.21
N TRP A 199 3.72 -21.92 13.34
CA TRP A 199 3.73 -20.95 12.22
C TRP A 199 5.16 -20.46 12.02
N GLN A 200 5.71 -20.62 10.84
CA GLN A 200 7.08 -20.21 10.54
C GLN A 200 7.09 -18.84 9.84
N LEU A 201 7.70 -17.85 10.49
CA LEU A 201 7.98 -16.54 9.92
C LEU A 201 9.26 -16.63 9.06
N SER A 202 9.25 -16.00 7.87
CA SER A 202 10.44 -15.91 7.03
C SER A 202 11.38 -14.80 7.51
N ASP A 203 12.67 -15.04 7.48
CA ASP A 203 13.73 -14.05 7.69
C ASP A 203 14.15 -13.35 6.38
N LYS A 204 13.68 -13.84 5.23
CA LYS A 204 14.12 -13.40 3.91
C LYS A 204 13.59 -12.00 3.56
N GLY A 205 14.51 -11.08 3.31
CA GLY A 205 14.21 -9.68 3.01
C GLY A 205 14.18 -8.76 4.24
N ALA A 206 14.22 -9.31 5.47
CA ALA A 206 14.20 -8.53 6.72
C ALA A 206 15.30 -7.46 6.77
N ASN A 207 16.56 -7.85 6.49
CA ASN A 207 17.69 -6.92 6.49
C ASN A 207 17.50 -5.73 5.56
N ALA A 208 16.98 -5.97 4.35
CA ALA A 208 16.77 -4.89 3.37
C ALA A 208 15.72 -3.88 3.84
N VAL A 209 14.58 -4.33 4.40
CA VAL A 209 13.55 -3.43 4.91
C VAL A 209 13.97 -2.74 6.20
N MET A 210 14.77 -3.40 7.06
CA MET A 210 15.35 -2.81 8.27
C MET A 210 16.32 -1.68 7.92
N LEU A 211 17.22 -1.91 6.96
CA LEU A 211 18.13 -0.88 6.46
C LEU A 211 17.35 0.30 5.85
N LYS A 212 16.30 0.01 5.08
CA LYS A 212 15.45 1.05 4.47
C LYS A 212 14.73 1.91 5.51
N ALA A 213 14.29 1.30 6.61
CA ALA A 213 13.72 2.03 7.75
C ALA A 213 14.77 2.90 8.47
N ASP A 214 16.00 2.39 8.61
CA ASP A 214 17.12 3.16 9.19
C ASP A 214 17.47 4.38 8.32
N GLU A 215 17.54 4.21 7.00
CA GLU A 215 17.72 5.32 6.04
C GLU A 215 16.62 6.39 6.20
N ALA A 216 15.35 5.97 6.20
CA ALA A 216 14.20 6.88 6.30
C ALA A 216 14.20 7.70 7.61
N GLN A 217 14.75 7.16 8.69
CA GLN A 217 14.81 7.81 10.00
C GLN A 217 16.17 8.42 10.33
N GLY A 218 17.15 8.39 9.40
CA GLY A 218 18.51 8.93 9.63
C GLY A 218 19.30 8.14 10.68
N ARG A 219 19.03 6.82 10.81
CA ARG A 219 19.66 5.96 11.84
C ARG A 219 20.87 5.20 11.36
N VAL A 220 21.14 5.14 10.06
CA VAL A 220 22.29 4.40 9.51
C VAL A 220 23.58 4.88 10.17
N GLY A 221 24.33 3.92 10.76
CA GLY A 221 25.57 4.17 11.49
C GLY A 221 25.37 4.70 12.92
N THR A 222 24.16 4.67 13.48
CA THR A 222 23.89 5.06 14.88
C THR A 222 23.69 3.83 15.78
N PRO A 223 23.86 3.97 17.11
CA PRO A 223 23.57 2.89 18.06
C PRO A 223 22.12 2.39 18.04
N SER A 224 21.18 3.23 17.58
CA SER A 224 19.74 2.91 17.53
C SER A 224 19.28 2.38 16.17
N ALA A 225 20.21 2.11 15.23
CA ALA A 225 19.90 1.44 13.98
C ALA A 225 19.44 -0.01 14.21
N PHE A 226 18.61 -0.54 13.32
CA PHE A 226 18.35 -1.98 13.25
C PHE A 226 19.60 -2.73 12.78
N ILE A 227 20.27 -2.21 11.74
CA ILE A 227 21.49 -2.76 11.17
C ILE A 227 22.70 -2.02 11.74
N ARG A 228 23.53 -2.71 12.50
CA ARG A 228 24.63 -2.13 13.29
C ARG A 228 26.01 -2.60 12.84
N ASP A 229 26.23 -2.69 11.54
CA ASP A 229 27.50 -3.17 10.98
C ASP A 229 28.67 -2.26 11.34
N SER A 230 28.44 -0.95 11.44
CA SER A 230 29.42 0.03 11.92
C SER A 230 28.71 1.22 12.59
N ILE A 231 29.17 1.58 13.79
CA ILE A 231 28.69 2.76 14.51
C ILE A 231 29.66 3.89 14.25
N THR A 232 29.25 4.85 13.40
CA THR A 232 30.07 6.03 13.00
C THR A 232 29.45 7.34 13.41
N LYS A 233 28.20 7.34 13.91
CA LYS A 233 27.41 8.49 14.28
C LYS A 233 26.81 8.33 15.67
N SER A 234 26.49 9.43 16.31
CA SER A 234 25.71 9.41 17.55
C SER A 234 24.19 9.43 17.24
N ASN A 235 23.37 9.12 18.25
CA ASN A 235 21.92 9.20 18.12
C ASN A 235 21.39 10.63 17.88
N SER A 236 22.23 11.68 18.03
CA SER A 236 21.84 13.06 17.70
C SER A 236 21.57 13.28 16.21
N SER A 237 22.06 12.38 15.33
CA SER A 237 21.80 12.41 13.90
C SER A 237 20.42 11.82 13.52
N VAL A 238 19.74 11.17 14.45
CA VAL A 238 18.42 10.57 14.22
C VAL A 238 17.38 11.67 14.02
N LEU A 239 16.59 11.51 12.96
CA LEU A 239 15.55 12.49 12.62
C LEU A 239 14.44 12.55 13.68
N ALA A 240 14.09 13.76 14.10
CA ALA A 240 12.96 13.99 14.99
C ALA A 240 11.63 13.64 14.30
N PRO A 241 10.57 13.27 15.05
CA PRO A 241 9.24 13.10 14.48
C PRO A 241 8.73 14.39 13.86
N LYS A 242 7.94 14.25 12.76
CA LYS A 242 7.20 15.37 12.18
C LYS A 242 5.78 15.38 12.73
N ALA A 243 5.24 16.58 12.95
CA ALA A 243 3.84 16.74 13.28
C ALA A 243 2.94 16.18 12.18
N ILE A 244 1.80 15.61 12.56
CA ILE A 244 0.78 15.18 11.62
C ILE A 244 0.19 16.45 10.96
N PRO A 245 0.23 16.58 9.61
CA PRO A 245 -0.41 17.71 8.95
C PRO A 245 -1.93 17.66 9.13
N SER A 246 -2.58 18.80 9.23
CA SER A 246 -4.05 18.85 9.31
C SER A 246 -4.65 19.33 8.00
N ILE A 247 -5.74 18.67 7.57
CA ILE A 247 -6.57 19.08 6.42
C ILE A 247 -7.92 19.54 6.96
N ARG A 248 -8.34 20.71 6.52
CA ARG A 248 -9.69 21.21 6.77
C ARG A 248 -10.62 20.75 5.66
N MET A 249 -11.43 19.73 5.94
CA MET A 249 -12.46 19.26 5.02
C MET A 249 -13.65 20.22 5.04
N VAL A 250 -14.10 20.63 3.86
CA VAL A 250 -15.30 21.42 3.64
C VAL A 250 -16.36 20.53 2.97
N MET A 251 -17.57 20.53 3.48
CA MET A 251 -18.66 19.80 2.84
C MET A 251 -19.08 20.51 1.55
N PRO A 252 -19.12 19.82 0.40
CA PRO A 252 -19.66 20.39 -0.81
C PRO A 252 -21.12 20.83 -0.62
N ASP A 253 -21.50 21.91 -1.28
CA ASP A 253 -22.90 22.35 -1.38
C ASP A 253 -23.46 22.05 -2.77
N PRO A 254 -24.10 20.89 -2.98
CA PRO A 254 -24.66 20.52 -4.27
C PRO A 254 -25.82 21.39 -4.71
N LYS A 255 -26.41 22.17 -3.79
CA LYS A 255 -27.51 23.12 -4.04
C LYS A 255 -26.99 24.53 -4.25
N ALA A 256 -25.68 24.79 -4.14
CA ALA A 256 -25.13 26.11 -4.35
C ALA A 256 -25.52 26.66 -5.73
N THR A 257 -25.98 27.91 -5.76
CA THR A 257 -26.27 28.61 -6.99
C THR A 257 -24.96 28.91 -7.73
N SER A 258 -24.91 28.65 -9.04
CA SER A 258 -23.78 29.05 -9.86
C SER A 258 -23.54 30.55 -9.79
N SER A 259 -22.27 30.94 -9.61
CA SER A 259 -21.87 32.35 -9.75
C SER A 259 -21.82 32.81 -11.21
N SER A 260 -21.82 31.85 -12.15
CA SER A 260 -21.94 32.15 -13.58
C SER A 260 -23.40 32.40 -13.99
N LYS A 261 -23.61 33.41 -14.82
CA LYS A 261 -24.92 33.65 -15.44
C LYS A 261 -25.29 32.60 -16.50
N LYS A 262 -24.28 31.89 -17.03
CA LYS A 262 -24.47 30.81 -18.02
C LYS A 262 -24.63 29.48 -17.29
N LYS A 263 -25.67 28.72 -17.60
CA LYS A 263 -25.85 27.36 -17.15
C LYS A 263 -24.72 26.48 -17.73
N PHE A 264 -24.06 25.71 -16.87
CA PHE A 264 -23.11 24.73 -17.36
C PHE A 264 -23.83 23.69 -18.25
N ALA A 265 -23.43 23.62 -19.50
CA ALA A 265 -24.00 22.71 -20.48
C ALA A 265 -22.87 22.27 -21.45
N MET A 266 -22.25 21.17 -21.17
CA MET A 266 -21.17 20.60 -21.99
C MET A 266 -21.56 19.20 -22.40
N ARG A 267 -21.37 18.85 -23.69
CA ARG A 267 -21.61 17.52 -24.20
C ARG A 267 -20.48 16.58 -23.74
N ALA A 268 -20.76 15.27 -23.65
CA ALA A 268 -19.80 14.27 -23.23
C ALA A 268 -18.47 14.33 -24.04
N SER A 269 -18.56 14.47 -25.36
CA SER A 269 -17.36 14.58 -26.23
C SER A 269 -16.51 15.83 -25.97
N GLN A 270 -17.15 16.93 -25.54
CA GLN A 270 -16.43 18.15 -25.16
C GLN A 270 -15.74 17.99 -23.82
N LEU A 271 -16.40 17.32 -22.85
CA LEU A 271 -15.78 16.96 -21.57
C LEU A 271 -14.57 16.03 -21.78
N SER A 272 -14.73 14.96 -22.56
CA SER A 272 -13.61 14.04 -22.86
C SER A 272 -12.43 14.79 -23.52
N LYS A 273 -12.69 15.67 -24.48
CA LYS A 273 -11.65 16.50 -25.10
C LYS A 273 -10.97 17.43 -24.11
N LEU A 274 -11.75 18.05 -23.22
CA LEU A 274 -11.25 18.98 -22.20
C LEU A 274 -10.35 18.24 -21.18
N MET A 275 -10.79 17.07 -20.69
CA MET A 275 -10.07 16.30 -19.68
C MET A 275 -8.83 15.63 -20.23
N LYS A 276 -8.80 15.28 -21.53
CA LYS A 276 -7.65 14.61 -22.18
C LYS A 276 -6.33 15.34 -21.94
N SER A 277 -6.36 16.68 -21.95
CA SER A 277 -5.14 17.50 -21.74
C SER A 277 -4.57 17.44 -20.33
N THR A 278 -5.29 16.86 -19.36
CA THR A 278 -4.88 16.75 -17.95
C THR A 278 -4.30 15.39 -17.59
N ILE A 279 -4.30 14.44 -18.54
CA ILE A 279 -3.83 13.06 -18.34
C ILE A 279 -2.52 12.92 -19.11
N SER A 280 -1.49 12.40 -18.46
CA SER A 280 -0.16 12.25 -19.06
C SER A 280 -0.13 11.16 -20.15
N ASP A 281 -0.75 10.02 -19.84
CA ASP A 281 -0.88 8.88 -20.76
C ASP A 281 -2.33 8.37 -20.73
N VAL A 282 -3.13 8.82 -21.70
CA VAL A 282 -4.55 8.48 -21.77
C VAL A 282 -4.79 7.00 -21.99
N ASP A 283 -3.97 6.36 -22.81
CA ASP A 283 -4.13 4.96 -23.19
C ASP A 283 -3.86 4.02 -22.01
N THR A 284 -3.00 4.44 -21.09
CA THR A 284 -2.69 3.71 -19.84
C THR A 284 -3.59 4.13 -18.68
N ASP A 285 -3.74 5.43 -18.43
CA ASP A 285 -4.36 5.95 -17.21
C ASP A 285 -5.89 6.04 -17.28
N CYS A 286 -6.44 6.25 -18.48
CA CYS A 286 -7.88 6.37 -18.70
C CYS A 286 -8.31 5.95 -20.12
N PRO A 287 -8.08 4.69 -20.53
CA PRO A 287 -8.38 4.20 -21.88
C PRO A 287 -9.85 4.41 -22.27
N ASN A 288 -10.77 4.39 -21.31
CA ASN A 288 -12.20 4.55 -21.58
C ASN A 288 -12.66 6.02 -21.64
N LEU A 289 -11.74 7.00 -21.59
CA LEU A 289 -12.09 8.44 -21.55
C LEU A 289 -13.02 8.90 -22.70
N SER A 290 -12.91 8.23 -23.85
CA SER A 290 -13.72 8.54 -25.04
C SER A 290 -14.95 7.63 -25.21
N ASP A 291 -15.21 6.76 -24.25
CA ASP A 291 -16.35 5.85 -24.27
C ASP A 291 -17.67 6.58 -24.16
N LYS A 292 -18.76 5.86 -24.52
CA LYS A 292 -20.12 6.35 -24.38
C LYS A 292 -20.64 6.33 -22.93
N SER A 293 -19.83 5.91 -21.96
CA SER A 293 -20.18 5.94 -20.54
C SER A 293 -20.60 7.35 -20.11
N PRO A 294 -21.65 7.49 -19.29
CA PRO A 294 -22.15 8.79 -18.91
C PRO A 294 -21.18 9.52 -17.99
N TRP A 295 -20.96 10.79 -18.27
CA TRP A 295 -20.30 11.71 -17.36
C TRP A 295 -21.22 12.04 -16.18
N ARG A 296 -20.71 11.91 -14.97
CA ARG A 296 -21.38 12.34 -13.74
C ARG A 296 -20.78 13.68 -13.33
N VAL A 297 -21.62 14.73 -13.33
CA VAL A 297 -21.19 16.08 -12.95
C VAL A 297 -22.01 16.55 -11.76
N SER A 298 -21.35 16.97 -10.70
CA SER A 298 -21.97 17.49 -9.48
C SER A 298 -21.33 18.82 -9.05
N ARG A 299 -22.06 19.61 -8.29
CA ARG A 299 -21.58 20.90 -7.83
C ARG A 299 -20.81 20.74 -6.51
N LEU A 300 -19.66 21.39 -6.43
CA LEU A 300 -18.84 21.47 -5.22
C LEU A 300 -19.12 22.77 -4.44
N ASN A 301 -19.24 23.88 -5.16
CA ASN A 301 -19.55 25.19 -4.62
C ASN A 301 -20.11 26.09 -5.71
N SER A 302 -20.27 27.39 -5.48
CA SER A 302 -20.84 28.35 -6.45
C SER A 302 -20.03 28.54 -7.74
N ARG A 303 -18.78 28.05 -7.81
CA ARG A 303 -17.87 28.26 -8.94
C ARG A 303 -17.31 26.97 -9.53
N GLN A 304 -17.33 25.86 -8.80
CA GLN A 304 -16.62 24.64 -9.17
C GLN A 304 -17.55 23.44 -9.23
N LEU A 305 -17.22 22.56 -10.14
CA LEU A 305 -17.89 21.28 -10.40
C LEU A 305 -16.91 20.14 -10.22
N LEU A 306 -17.43 19.00 -9.82
CA LEU A 306 -16.78 17.70 -9.89
C LEU A 306 -17.28 16.97 -11.13
N ALA A 307 -16.40 16.53 -12.00
CA ALA A 307 -16.71 15.64 -13.11
C ALA A 307 -16.11 14.28 -12.88
N GLN A 308 -16.87 13.23 -13.16
CA GLN A 308 -16.44 11.85 -13.01
C GLN A 308 -16.74 11.06 -14.29
N HIS A 309 -15.83 10.17 -14.66
CA HIS A 309 -15.99 9.25 -15.79
C HIS A 309 -15.29 7.92 -15.51
N ASP A 310 -15.82 6.83 -16.01
CA ASP A 310 -15.21 5.52 -15.83
C ASP A 310 -13.96 5.40 -16.71
N CYS A 311 -12.77 5.34 -16.11
CA CYS A 311 -11.50 5.34 -16.81
C CYS A 311 -11.06 3.96 -17.27
N TRP A 312 -11.20 2.97 -16.39
CA TRP A 312 -10.78 1.60 -16.68
C TRP A 312 -11.48 0.58 -15.80
N THR A 313 -11.51 -0.66 -16.29
CA THR A 313 -12.03 -1.83 -15.54
C THR A 313 -11.05 -2.98 -15.69
N GLY A 314 -10.61 -3.55 -14.56
CA GLY A 314 -9.80 -4.75 -14.49
C GLY A 314 -10.63 -5.95 -14.02
N ALA A 315 -9.98 -7.10 -13.84
CA ALA A 315 -10.67 -8.34 -13.45
C ALA A 315 -11.38 -8.24 -12.07
N TYR A 316 -10.88 -7.42 -11.16
CA TYR A 316 -11.42 -7.26 -9.81
C TYR A 316 -11.27 -5.83 -9.26
N ASN A 317 -10.84 -4.90 -10.09
CA ASN A 317 -10.66 -3.48 -9.76
C ASN A 317 -11.32 -2.60 -10.82
N ILE A 318 -11.68 -1.37 -10.42
CA ILE A 318 -12.18 -0.33 -11.31
C ILE A 318 -11.44 0.98 -11.03
N GLY A 319 -11.39 1.86 -12.03
CA GLY A 319 -10.88 3.21 -11.88
C GLY A 319 -11.84 4.24 -12.45
N ILE A 320 -12.31 5.12 -11.58
CA ILE A 320 -13.09 6.30 -11.94
C ILE A 320 -12.15 7.49 -12.01
N GLY A 321 -12.13 8.17 -13.15
CA GLY A 321 -11.46 9.46 -13.29
C GLY A 321 -12.27 10.55 -12.60
N VAL A 322 -11.61 11.40 -11.83
CA VAL A 322 -12.22 12.49 -11.08
C VAL A 322 -11.48 13.79 -11.34
N TRP A 323 -12.23 14.81 -11.76
CA TRP A 323 -11.71 16.14 -12.05
C TRP A 323 -12.49 17.22 -11.32
N VAL A 324 -11.79 18.30 -10.98
CA VAL A 324 -12.39 19.58 -10.58
C VAL A 324 -12.27 20.53 -11.75
N LEU A 325 -13.34 21.26 -12.07
CA LEU A 325 -13.33 22.29 -13.10
C LEU A 325 -14.19 23.49 -12.68
N ASN A 326 -13.96 24.66 -13.29
CA ASN A 326 -14.84 25.81 -13.15
C ASN A 326 -16.17 25.53 -13.87
N ASP A 327 -17.24 26.13 -13.40
CA ASP A 327 -18.57 26.04 -14.02
C ASP A 327 -18.77 26.96 -15.24
N SER A 328 -17.74 27.74 -15.58
CA SER A 328 -17.68 28.65 -16.74
C SER A 328 -16.25 28.78 -17.26
N GLU A 329 -16.09 29.30 -18.47
CA GLU A 329 -14.79 29.58 -19.08
C GLU A 329 -14.01 30.65 -18.29
N PRO A 330 -12.66 30.45 -18.16
CA PRO A 330 -11.91 29.24 -18.54
C PRO A 330 -12.14 28.09 -17.54
N TYR A 331 -12.56 26.93 -18.04
CA TYR A 331 -12.97 25.77 -17.22
C TYR A 331 -11.85 25.22 -16.34
N LYS A 332 -10.59 25.33 -16.73
CA LYS A 332 -9.37 24.93 -15.99
C LYS A 332 -9.50 23.58 -15.28
N PRO A 333 -9.69 22.48 -16.01
CA PRO A 333 -9.84 21.17 -15.41
C PRO A 333 -8.55 20.78 -14.69
N THR A 334 -8.70 20.19 -13.51
CA THR A 334 -7.60 19.63 -12.71
C THR A 334 -7.94 18.18 -12.38
N LEU A 335 -7.10 17.25 -12.82
CA LEU A 335 -7.21 15.83 -12.49
C LEU A 335 -6.88 15.63 -11.01
N VAL A 336 -7.74 14.90 -10.30
CA VAL A 336 -7.46 14.44 -8.94
C VAL A 336 -6.86 13.03 -9.00
N THR A 337 -7.52 12.11 -9.72
CA THR A 337 -7.08 10.73 -9.90
C THR A 337 -7.84 10.07 -11.04
N THR A 338 -7.28 9.02 -11.64
CA THR A 338 -7.95 8.13 -12.59
C THR A 338 -8.35 6.78 -11.96
N GLY A 339 -8.02 6.59 -10.69
CA GLY A 339 -8.20 5.32 -9.97
C GLY A 339 -9.18 5.38 -8.79
N ALA A 340 -10.09 6.36 -8.73
CA ALA A 340 -11.10 6.38 -7.67
C ALA A 340 -12.04 5.17 -7.79
N THR A 341 -12.50 4.69 -6.64
CA THR A 341 -13.55 3.66 -6.55
C THR A 341 -14.87 4.24 -6.03
N ASP A 342 -14.81 5.35 -5.33
CA ASP A 342 -15.97 6.01 -4.77
C ASP A 342 -15.76 7.53 -4.59
N TYR A 343 -16.86 8.25 -4.61
CA TYR A 343 -16.96 9.66 -4.19
C TYR A 343 -18.20 9.85 -3.34
N ASN A 344 -18.01 10.37 -2.14
CA ASN A 344 -19.11 10.71 -1.25
C ASN A 344 -18.82 12.00 -0.48
N SER A 345 -19.71 13.00 -0.63
CA SER A 345 -19.78 14.19 0.22
C SER A 345 -18.43 14.90 0.43
N GLY A 346 -17.65 15.07 -0.66
CA GLY A 346 -16.35 15.74 -0.61
C GLY A 346 -15.17 14.83 -0.26
N LYS A 347 -15.39 13.54 -0.18
CA LYS A 347 -14.34 12.54 -0.03
C LYS A 347 -14.27 11.65 -1.26
N ILE A 348 -13.12 11.58 -1.89
CA ILE A 348 -12.78 10.60 -2.93
C ILE A 348 -12.01 9.46 -2.28
N THR A 349 -12.35 8.23 -2.61
CA THR A 349 -11.69 7.03 -2.12
C THR A 349 -11.23 6.17 -3.30
N SER A 350 -10.01 5.69 -3.26
CA SER A 350 -9.48 4.62 -4.11
C SER A 350 -9.15 3.42 -3.22
N VAL A 351 -9.73 2.26 -3.50
CA VAL A 351 -9.39 0.99 -2.85
C VAL A 351 -9.17 -0.04 -3.94
N GLN A 352 -7.93 -0.49 -4.09
CA GLN A 352 -7.58 -1.45 -5.14
C GLN A 352 -7.05 -2.73 -4.51
N LYS A 353 -7.53 -3.88 -4.99
CA LYS A 353 -7.08 -5.19 -4.55
C LYS A 353 -5.76 -5.53 -5.24
N GLY A 354 -4.79 -6.05 -4.51
CA GLY A 354 -3.57 -6.59 -5.10
C GLY A 354 -3.79 -7.90 -5.84
N ARG A 355 -4.83 -8.66 -5.46
CA ARG A 355 -5.31 -9.86 -6.18
C ARG A 355 -6.79 -10.17 -5.87
N GLY A 356 -7.40 -11.05 -6.66
CA GLY A 356 -8.85 -11.27 -6.67
C GLY A 356 -9.47 -11.64 -5.32
N ILE A 357 -8.79 -12.44 -4.48
CA ILE A 357 -9.32 -12.84 -3.17
C ILE A 357 -9.36 -11.69 -2.14
N GLY A 358 -8.67 -10.56 -2.42
CA GLY A 358 -8.77 -9.37 -1.58
C GLY A 358 -8.08 -9.48 -0.22
N ASP A 359 -7.00 -10.24 -0.10
CA ASP A 359 -6.19 -10.38 1.11
C ASP A 359 -5.04 -9.38 1.20
N CYS A 360 -5.00 -8.41 0.30
CA CYS A 360 -4.12 -7.25 0.29
C CYS A 360 -4.75 -6.13 -0.53
N LEU A 361 -4.70 -4.91 -0.01
CA LEU A 361 -5.30 -3.73 -0.60
C LEU A 361 -4.31 -2.57 -0.62
N SER A 362 -4.47 -1.67 -1.58
CA SER A 362 -3.98 -0.29 -1.50
C SER A 362 -5.15 0.65 -1.32
N LYS A 363 -4.96 1.73 -0.55
CA LYS A 363 -6.00 2.72 -0.26
C LYS A 363 -5.43 4.11 -0.33
N THR A 364 -6.13 5.00 -1.05
CA THR A 364 -5.85 6.44 -1.06
C THR A 364 -7.15 7.21 -0.86
N GLU A 365 -7.08 8.28 -0.08
CA GLU A 365 -8.22 9.17 0.16
C GLU A 365 -7.83 10.62 -0.11
N TRP A 366 -8.75 11.38 -0.71
CA TRP A 366 -8.64 12.82 -0.92
C TRP A 366 -9.88 13.50 -0.34
N LEU A 367 -9.68 14.67 0.26
CA LEU A 367 -10.73 15.46 0.88
C LEU A 367 -10.84 16.81 0.20
N TRP A 368 -12.08 17.25 0.01
CA TRP A 368 -12.40 18.57 -0.50
C TRP A 368 -12.10 19.65 0.54
N THR A 369 -11.25 20.63 0.19
CA THR A 369 -10.85 21.73 1.08
C THR A 369 -11.67 23.00 0.89
N GLY A 370 -12.67 22.97 -0.02
CA GLY A 370 -13.39 24.15 -0.49
C GLY A 370 -12.77 24.77 -1.74
N LYS A 371 -11.55 24.37 -2.10
CA LYS A 371 -10.80 24.89 -3.25
C LYS A 371 -10.26 23.78 -4.16
N ASN A 372 -9.72 22.73 -3.60
CA ASN A 372 -9.12 21.56 -4.28
C ASN A 372 -9.32 20.30 -3.43
N PHE A 373 -9.05 19.13 -4.02
CA PHE A 373 -8.91 17.90 -3.26
C PHE A 373 -7.46 17.73 -2.84
N GLU A 374 -7.24 17.45 -1.55
CA GLU A 374 -5.93 17.17 -0.98
C GLU A 374 -5.88 15.73 -0.48
N LYS A 375 -4.75 15.05 -0.71
CA LYS A 375 -4.53 13.68 -0.24
C LYS A 375 -4.53 13.68 1.29
N SER A 376 -5.45 12.94 1.90
CA SER A 376 -5.58 12.84 3.35
C SER A 376 -5.01 11.53 3.91
N HIS A 377 -5.01 10.49 3.11
CA HIS A 377 -4.51 9.19 3.53
C HIS A 377 -3.96 8.40 2.33
N GLU A 378 -2.90 7.65 2.56
CA GLU A 378 -2.39 6.66 1.62
C GLU A 378 -1.76 5.52 2.40
N SER A 379 -2.12 4.29 2.06
CA SER A 379 -1.64 3.08 2.74
C SER A 379 -1.72 1.84 1.87
N THR A 380 -0.95 0.82 2.22
CA THR A 380 -1.19 -0.57 1.81
C THR A 380 -1.58 -1.41 3.02
N THR A 381 -2.09 -2.60 2.80
CA THR A 381 -2.37 -3.55 3.88
C THR A 381 -1.32 -4.66 3.96
N GLY A 382 -0.20 -4.46 3.28
CA GLY A 382 0.92 -5.37 3.25
C GLY A 382 0.89 -6.35 2.07
N LEU A 383 1.79 -7.32 2.09
CA LEU A 383 1.89 -8.34 1.05
C LEU A 383 0.65 -9.25 1.05
N CYS A 384 0.30 -9.77 -0.13
CA CYS A 384 -0.79 -10.74 -0.32
C CYS A 384 -0.36 -12.11 0.20
N ARG A 385 -0.53 -12.40 1.47
CA ARG A 385 -0.04 -13.61 2.17
C ARG A 385 -1.13 -14.38 2.91
N MET A 386 -2.39 -14.19 2.56
CA MET A 386 -3.54 -14.92 3.09
C MET A 386 -3.72 -14.81 4.62
N ILE A 387 -3.25 -13.72 5.23
CA ILE A 387 -3.35 -13.52 6.69
C ILE A 387 -4.80 -13.24 7.11
N ALA A 388 -5.44 -12.30 6.43
CA ALA A 388 -6.82 -11.90 6.70
C ALA A 388 -7.47 -11.29 5.45
N ALA A 389 -8.78 -11.33 5.36
CA ALA A 389 -9.52 -10.56 4.37
C ALA A 389 -9.24 -9.07 4.56
N GLY A 390 -8.99 -8.36 3.47
CA GLY A 390 -8.59 -6.96 3.51
C GLY A 390 -7.12 -6.70 3.84
N GLY A 391 -6.35 -7.73 4.20
CA GLY A 391 -4.91 -7.66 4.48
C GLY A 391 -4.52 -7.80 5.94
N ALA A 392 -3.22 -7.89 6.19
CA ALA A 392 -2.68 -8.15 7.53
C ALA A 392 -2.70 -6.89 8.41
N TRP A 393 -2.21 -5.77 7.89
CA TRP A 393 -1.89 -4.57 8.66
C TRP A 393 -2.37 -3.31 7.95
N GLN A 394 -2.25 -2.16 8.62
CA GLN A 394 -2.33 -0.83 8.02
C GLN A 394 -0.91 -0.26 7.95
N LEU A 395 -0.40 -0.09 6.73
CA LEU A 395 0.95 0.39 6.45
C LEU A 395 0.87 1.75 5.73
N PRO A 396 0.56 2.85 6.44
CA PRO A 396 0.43 4.15 5.81
C PRO A 396 1.78 4.72 5.38
N THR A 397 1.76 5.39 4.22
CA THR A 397 2.80 6.28 3.72
C THR A 397 2.42 7.74 3.88
N HIS A 398 1.10 8.03 4.00
CA HIS A 398 0.60 9.37 4.24
C HIS A 398 -0.54 9.37 5.26
N VAL A 399 -0.44 10.24 6.26
CA VAL A 399 -1.44 10.43 7.31
C VAL A 399 -1.70 11.91 7.54
N THR A 400 -2.95 12.27 7.84
CA THR A 400 -3.34 13.62 8.21
C THR A 400 -4.37 13.61 9.34
N GLU A 401 -4.43 14.70 10.09
CA GLU A 401 -5.54 15.00 10.98
C GLU A 401 -6.65 15.71 10.20
N VAL A 402 -7.87 15.19 10.22
CA VAL A 402 -9.00 15.75 9.47
C VAL A 402 -9.84 16.63 10.38
N LYS A 403 -9.98 17.91 10.04
CA LYS A 403 -10.87 18.87 10.71
C LYS A 403 -12.06 19.17 9.81
N ILE A 404 -13.27 18.76 10.20
CA ILE A 404 -14.47 18.99 9.41
C ILE A 404 -14.99 20.40 9.70
N SER A 405 -15.16 21.18 8.64
CA SER A 405 -15.82 22.50 8.68
C SER A 405 -17.21 22.36 8.10
N ARG A 406 -18.19 22.74 8.88
CA ARG A 406 -19.58 22.88 8.43
C ARG A 406 -19.79 24.22 7.75
#